data_8c6b3c4eac51873441f5f8f7ff862fe9
#
_entry.id   8c6b3c4eac51873441f5f8f7ff862fe9
#
_cell.length_a   1.000
_cell.length_b   1.000
_cell.length_c   1.000
_cell.angle_alpha   90.00
_cell.angle_beta   90.00
_cell.angle_gamma   90.00
#
_symmetry.space_group_name_H-M   'P 1'
#
loop_
_entity.id
_entity.type
_entity.pdbx_description
1 polymer ?
#
loop_
_entity_poly.entity_id
_entity_poly.type
_entity_poly.pdbx_seq_one_letter_code
_entity_poly.pdbx_strand_id
1 'polypeptide(L)'
;TEQRLVQLGGRIEKAIKSNEPGVINATLKGILDISISFSQNNSQFYHNKNIKNEIFNALNTLEKVYNDTTVPKGNWWYWEIGIPLSINSIFTLMYDYTDKSQLKRYMAAEKHFNDRIKLTGANRLWESVIFAVRGILLSDNDSIKNAISGIQDVMVITDSGDGFYKDGSFIQHDNIPYNCGYGRSLIQELAPMLYIFKDTEFENKNTDIINTWIEKSYLPFIYNGRTMDMVRGREISRYYEQSDLACTHI
;
A
#
# COMPACT_ATOMS: atom_id res chain seq x y z
N THR A 1 -1.79 -17.25 -12.11
CA THR A 1 -0.45 -16.69 -12.50
C THR A 1 -0.14 -16.91 -13.98
N GLU A 2 -0.31 -18.11 -14.57
CA GLU A 2 -0.07 -18.35 -16.01
C GLU A 2 -0.84 -17.38 -16.90
N GLN A 3 -2.14 -17.22 -16.66
CA GLN A 3 -2.96 -16.27 -17.41
C GLN A 3 -2.45 -14.83 -17.30
N ARG A 4 -1.90 -14.44 -16.15
CA ARG A 4 -1.31 -13.11 -15.94
C ARG A 4 0.00 -12.93 -16.70
N LEU A 5 0.83 -13.97 -16.78
CA LEU A 5 2.05 -13.97 -17.59
C LEU A 5 1.75 -13.78 -19.07
N VAL A 6 0.80 -14.55 -19.60
CA VAL A 6 0.36 -14.42 -20.99
C VAL A 6 -0.15 -13.02 -21.31
N GLN A 7 -0.83 -12.38 -20.36
CA GLN A 7 -1.39 -11.02 -20.54
C GLN A 7 -0.39 -9.89 -20.24
N LEU A 8 0.77 -10.19 -19.63
CA LEU A 8 1.68 -9.18 -19.10
C LEU A 8 2.19 -8.24 -20.21
N GLY A 9 2.64 -8.78 -21.35
CA GLY A 9 3.11 -7.98 -22.49
C GLY A 9 2.08 -6.97 -22.96
N GLY A 10 0.84 -7.39 -23.21
CA GLY A 10 -0.24 -6.50 -23.62
C GLY A 10 -0.61 -5.45 -22.57
N ARG A 11 -0.51 -5.77 -21.27
CA ARG A 11 -0.72 -4.79 -20.19
C ARG A 11 0.37 -3.74 -20.15
N ILE A 12 1.63 -4.14 -20.33
CA ILE A 12 2.78 -3.22 -20.38
C ILE A 12 2.64 -2.29 -21.58
N GLU A 13 2.36 -2.81 -22.78
CA GLU A 13 2.13 -1.98 -23.97
C GLU A 13 1.01 -0.96 -23.75
N LYS A 14 -0.11 -1.39 -23.15
CA LYS A 14 -1.22 -0.50 -22.81
C LYS A 14 -0.79 0.58 -21.81
N ALA A 15 -0.02 0.23 -20.79
CA ALA A 15 0.48 1.18 -19.79
C ALA A 15 1.40 2.25 -20.45
N ILE A 16 2.33 1.82 -21.28
CA ILE A 16 3.22 2.74 -22.02
C ILE A 16 2.44 3.65 -22.96
N LYS A 17 1.52 3.08 -23.76
CA LYS A 17 0.75 3.82 -24.76
C LYS A 17 -0.21 4.83 -24.14
N SER A 18 -0.92 4.45 -23.08
CA SER A 18 -1.89 5.33 -22.43
C SER A 18 -1.20 6.35 -21.52
N ASN A 19 -0.10 5.96 -20.89
CA ASN A 19 0.53 6.69 -19.80
C ASN A 19 -0.46 7.13 -18.71
N GLU A 20 -1.49 6.29 -18.45
CA GLU A 20 -2.51 6.54 -17.43
C GLU A 20 -2.11 5.87 -16.12
N PRO A 21 -2.08 6.59 -14.99
CA PRO A 21 -1.54 6.06 -13.74
C PRO A 21 -2.35 4.88 -13.20
N GLY A 22 -3.65 4.83 -13.42
CA GLY A 22 -4.49 3.68 -13.07
C GLY A 22 -4.12 2.41 -13.85
N VAL A 23 -3.75 2.56 -15.14
CA VAL A 23 -3.31 1.44 -15.98
C VAL A 23 -1.92 0.96 -15.57
N ILE A 24 -1.00 1.89 -15.27
CA ILE A 24 0.34 1.58 -14.74
C ILE A 24 0.21 0.82 -13.43
N ASN A 25 -0.59 1.32 -12.48
CA ASN A 25 -0.84 0.67 -11.19
C ASN A 25 -1.43 -0.74 -11.34
N ALA A 26 -2.43 -0.92 -12.21
CA ALA A 26 -3.02 -2.23 -12.48
C ALA A 26 -2.01 -3.21 -13.10
N THR A 27 -1.09 -2.72 -13.92
CA THR A 27 0.00 -3.52 -14.50
C THR A 27 1.00 -3.95 -13.43
N LEU A 28 1.42 -3.03 -12.55
CA LEU A 28 2.30 -3.33 -11.42
C LEU A 28 1.68 -4.32 -10.42
N LYS A 29 0.38 -4.21 -10.14
CA LYS A 29 -0.33 -5.22 -9.36
C LYS A 29 -0.27 -6.61 -10.01
N GLY A 30 -0.37 -6.68 -11.33
CA GLY A 30 -0.15 -7.94 -12.06
C GLY A 30 1.25 -8.50 -11.90
N ILE A 31 2.28 -7.64 -11.95
CA ILE A 31 3.67 -8.03 -11.70
C ILE A 31 3.86 -8.47 -10.24
N LEU A 32 3.26 -7.77 -9.28
CA LEU A 32 3.29 -8.15 -7.87
C LEU A 32 2.71 -9.56 -7.65
N ASP A 33 1.57 -9.89 -8.25
CA ASP A 33 1.00 -11.24 -8.15
C ASP A 33 1.91 -12.33 -8.73
N ILE A 34 2.65 -12.00 -9.79
CA ILE A 34 3.67 -12.90 -10.37
C ILE A 34 4.85 -13.03 -9.40
N SER A 35 5.30 -11.93 -8.79
CA SER A 35 6.39 -11.91 -7.80
C SER A 35 6.04 -12.69 -6.54
N ILE A 36 4.80 -12.60 -6.06
CA ILE A 36 4.29 -13.44 -4.96
C ILE A 36 4.40 -14.92 -5.33
N SER A 37 3.93 -15.30 -6.52
CA SER A 37 4.01 -16.69 -6.97
C SER A 37 5.46 -17.17 -7.16
N PHE A 38 6.37 -16.28 -7.55
CA PHE A 38 7.81 -16.58 -7.64
C PHE A 38 8.42 -16.85 -6.26
N SER A 39 7.95 -16.16 -5.22
CA SER A 39 8.52 -16.25 -3.87
C SER A 39 7.88 -17.33 -2.99
N GLN A 40 6.75 -17.90 -3.39
CA GLN A 40 6.04 -18.93 -2.64
C GLN A 40 6.58 -20.34 -2.95
N ASN A 41 7.09 -21.07 -1.94
CA ASN A 41 7.71 -22.39 -2.07
C ASN A 41 6.78 -23.52 -2.58
N ASN A 42 5.47 -23.35 -2.45
CA ASN A 42 4.44 -24.25 -2.97
C ASN A 42 3.95 -23.88 -4.36
N SER A 43 4.51 -22.85 -4.97
CA SER A 43 4.17 -22.41 -6.34
C SER A 43 5.01 -23.16 -7.37
N GLN A 44 4.41 -23.56 -8.49
CA GLN A 44 5.13 -24.07 -9.65
C GLN A 44 6.11 -23.05 -10.29
N PHE A 45 5.99 -21.77 -9.91
CA PHE A 45 6.85 -20.68 -10.36
C PHE A 45 7.95 -20.32 -9.35
N TYR A 46 8.05 -21.09 -8.25
CA TYR A 46 9.03 -20.82 -7.20
C TYR A 46 10.44 -20.75 -7.75
N HIS A 47 11.09 -19.62 -7.58
CA HIS A 47 12.46 -19.31 -8.05
C HIS A 47 12.72 -19.64 -9.54
N ASN A 48 11.69 -19.63 -10.37
CA ASN A 48 11.81 -19.91 -11.81
C ASN A 48 12.57 -18.79 -12.52
N LYS A 49 13.68 -19.13 -13.18
CA LYS A 49 14.57 -18.17 -13.85
C LYS A 49 13.86 -17.34 -14.94
N ASN A 50 12.97 -17.95 -15.70
CA ASN A 50 12.26 -17.25 -16.77
C ASN A 50 11.27 -16.24 -16.17
N ILE A 51 10.54 -16.62 -15.13
CA ILE A 51 9.63 -15.73 -14.40
C ILE A 51 10.38 -14.54 -13.81
N LYS A 52 11.54 -14.79 -13.19
CA LYS A 52 12.41 -13.72 -12.71
C LYS A 52 12.76 -12.71 -13.82
N ASN A 53 13.20 -13.23 -14.97
CA ASN A 53 13.57 -12.37 -16.09
C ASN A 53 12.37 -11.56 -16.62
N GLU A 54 11.18 -12.16 -16.71
CA GLU A 54 9.97 -11.47 -17.13
C GLU A 54 9.60 -10.33 -16.16
N ILE A 55 9.71 -10.54 -14.83
CA ILE A 55 9.46 -9.49 -13.82
C ILE A 55 10.40 -8.30 -14.06
N PHE A 56 11.71 -8.53 -14.16
CA PHE A 56 12.67 -7.43 -14.31
C PHE A 56 12.63 -6.76 -15.68
N ASN A 57 12.34 -7.50 -16.76
CA ASN A 57 12.10 -6.91 -18.07
C ASN A 57 10.85 -6.03 -18.10
N ALA A 58 9.78 -6.46 -17.41
CA ALA A 58 8.57 -5.68 -17.26
C ALA A 58 8.84 -4.36 -16.49
N LEU A 59 9.58 -4.43 -15.38
CA LEU A 59 10.00 -3.25 -14.63
C LEU A 59 10.87 -2.34 -15.51
N ASN A 60 11.90 -2.84 -16.18
CA ASN A 60 12.74 -2.03 -17.08
C ASN A 60 11.91 -1.29 -18.15
N THR A 61 10.84 -1.91 -18.62
CA THR A 61 9.98 -1.30 -19.63
C THR A 61 9.08 -0.22 -19.03
N LEU A 62 8.56 -0.42 -17.82
CA LEU A 62 7.71 0.54 -17.11
C LEU A 62 8.47 1.78 -16.62
N GLU A 63 9.80 1.74 -16.49
CA GLU A 63 10.63 2.93 -16.23
C GLU A 63 10.42 4.03 -17.27
N LYS A 64 9.94 3.73 -18.49
CA LYS A 64 9.62 4.74 -19.53
C LYS A 64 8.47 5.67 -19.14
N VAL A 65 7.59 5.22 -18.25
CA VAL A 65 6.39 5.96 -17.83
C VAL A 65 6.33 6.22 -16.32
N TYR A 66 7.24 5.63 -15.56
CA TYR A 66 7.37 5.87 -14.12
C TYR A 66 8.84 6.05 -13.76
N ASN A 67 9.31 7.29 -13.74
CA ASN A 67 10.67 7.69 -13.41
C ASN A 67 10.69 9.09 -12.79
N ASP A 68 11.87 9.55 -12.39
CA ASP A 68 12.08 10.83 -11.70
C ASP A 68 11.94 12.08 -12.60
N THR A 69 11.64 11.89 -13.89
CA THR A 69 11.34 12.99 -14.84
C THR A 69 9.90 12.96 -15.34
N THR A 70 9.12 11.95 -14.95
CA THR A 70 7.73 11.82 -15.39
C THR A 70 6.85 12.92 -14.78
N VAL A 71 6.14 13.64 -15.63
CA VAL A 71 5.15 14.64 -15.19
C VAL A 71 3.85 13.92 -14.82
N PRO A 72 3.39 14.02 -13.56
CA PRO A 72 2.17 13.34 -13.12
C PRO A 72 0.93 13.92 -13.79
N LYS A 73 -0.01 13.06 -14.19
CA LYS A 73 -1.31 13.43 -14.74
C LYS A 73 -2.41 12.54 -14.17
N GLY A 74 -3.65 12.99 -14.28
CA GLY A 74 -4.80 12.23 -13.78
C GLY A 74 -4.86 12.16 -12.26
N ASN A 75 -5.20 11.00 -11.70
CA ASN A 75 -5.39 10.84 -10.28
C ASN A 75 -4.06 10.73 -9.52
N TRP A 76 -3.78 11.74 -8.69
CA TRP A 76 -2.57 11.87 -7.87
C TRP A 76 -2.30 10.64 -6.98
N TRP A 77 -3.38 10.01 -6.44
CA TRP A 77 -3.26 8.88 -5.50
C TRP A 77 -2.46 7.70 -6.09
N TYR A 78 -2.59 7.48 -7.41
CA TYR A 78 -1.81 6.43 -8.05
C TYR A 78 -0.31 6.75 -8.06
N TRP A 79 0.05 8.00 -8.35
CA TRP A 79 1.46 8.41 -8.41
C TRP A 79 2.13 8.39 -7.04
N GLU A 80 1.44 8.92 -6.03
CA GLU A 80 2.00 9.11 -4.69
C GLU A 80 1.85 7.88 -3.79
N ILE A 81 0.86 7.00 -4.03
CA ILE A 81 0.52 5.89 -3.12
C ILE A 81 0.42 4.55 -3.86
N GLY A 82 -0.50 4.40 -4.80
CA GLY A 82 -0.85 3.09 -5.35
C GLY A 82 0.29 2.39 -6.08
N ILE A 83 1.03 3.14 -6.92
CA ILE A 83 2.20 2.64 -7.65
C ILE A 83 3.36 2.35 -6.69
N PRO A 84 3.78 3.27 -5.80
CA PRO A 84 4.83 3.01 -4.82
C PRO A 84 4.61 1.78 -3.94
N LEU A 85 3.40 1.58 -3.42
CA LEU A 85 3.08 0.38 -2.63
C LEU A 85 3.33 -0.91 -3.41
N SER A 86 2.94 -0.95 -4.69
CA SER A 86 3.17 -2.12 -5.55
C SER A 86 4.66 -2.33 -5.85
N ILE A 87 5.39 -1.26 -6.15
CA ILE A 87 6.83 -1.28 -6.44
C ILE A 87 7.62 -1.76 -5.22
N ASN A 88 7.36 -1.19 -4.04
CA ASN A 88 8.01 -1.56 -2.79
C ASN A 88 7.79 -3.05 -2.47
N SER A 89 6.56 -3.54 -2.63
CA SER A 89 6.25 -4.97 -2.42
C SER A 89 7.00 -5.87 -3.41
N ILE A 90 7.07 -5.49 -4.70
CA ILE A 90 7.82 -6.24 -5.71
C ILE A 90 9.31 -6.30 -5.35
N PHE A 91 9.93 -5.15 -5.06
CA PHE A 91 11.36 -5.12 -4.72
C PHE A 91 11.68 -5.83 -3.40
N THR A 92 10.76 -5.82 -2.42
CA THR A 92 10.90 -6.61 -1.19
C THR A 92 10.92 -8.11 -1.50
N LEU A 93 9.97 -8.62 -2.29
CA LEU A 93 9.90 -10.03 -2.68
C LEU A 93 11.08 -10.48 -3.56
N MET A 94 11.58 -9.57 -4.37
CA MET A 94 12.63 -9.83 -5.35
C MET A 94 14.03 -9.33 -4.91
N TYR A 95 14.20 -8.95 -3.64
CA TYR A 95 15.39 -8.22 -3.16
C TYR A 95 16.71 -8.91 -3.50
N ASP A 96 16.81 -10.21 -3.26
CA ASP A 96 18.03 -11.01 -3.52
C ASP A 96 18.40 -11.11 -5.00
N TYR A 97 17.47 -10.79 -5.89
CA TYR A 97 17.65 -10.88 -7.35
C TYR A 97 17.72 -9.50 -8.01
N THR A 98 17.53 -8.45 -7.22
CA THR A 98 17.38 -7.09 -7.75
C THR A 98 18.72 -6.48 -8.11
N ASP A 99 18.83 -5.89 -9.31
CA ASP A 99 19.89 -4.97 -9.63
C ASP A 99 19.75 -3.67 -8.81
N LYS A 100 20.79 -3.37 -8.04
CA LYS A 100 20.81 -2.18 -7.16
C LYS A 100 20.66 -0.87 -7.93
N SER A 101 21.07 -0.81 -9.19
CA SER A 101 20.89 0.40 -10.01
C SER A 101 19.42 0.59 -10.39
N GLN A 102 18.72 -0.49 -10.74
CA GLN A 102 17.28 -0.44 -11.01
C GLN A 102 16.48 -0.08 -9.76
N LEU A 103 16.79 -0.69 -8.61
CA LEU A 103 16.19 -0.32 -7.34
C LEU A 103 16.32 1.18 -7.07
N LYS A 104 17.53 1.73 -7.18
CA LYS A 104 17.77 3.17 -6.95
C LYS A 104 16.97 4.05 -7.88
N ARG A 105 16.82 3.70 -9.17
CA ARG A 105 16.01 4.48 -10.12
C ARG A 105 14.54 4.49 -9.73
N TYR A 106 13.98 3.36 -9.33
CA TYR A 106 12.59 3.30 -8.85
C TYR A 106 12.39 4.07 -7.54
N MET A 107 13.33 3.98 -6.61
CA MET A 107 13.24 4.74 -5.35
C MET A 107 13.40 6.25 -5.58
N ALA A 108 14.18 6.66 -6.59
CA ALA A 108 14.25 8.06 -7.03
C ALA A 108 12.93 8.54 -7.65
N ALA A 109 12.28 7.70 -8.45
CA ALA A 109 10.95 7.97 -8.98
C ALA A 109 9.90 8.13 -7.86
N GLU A 110 9.89 7.24 -6.87
CA GLU A 110 9.00 7.38 -5.72
C GLU A 110 9.23 8.70 -4.97
N LYS A 111 10.49 9.07 -4.75
CA LYS A 111 10.84 10.34 -4.09
C LYS A 111 10.39 11.55 -4.92
N HIS A 112 10.44 11.46 -6.26
CA HIS A 112 9.96 12.51 -7.15
C HIS A 112 8.44 12.76 -6.98
N PHE A 113 7.64 11.71 -6.84
CA PHE A 113 6.19 11.84 -6.68
C PHE A 113 5.77 12.09 -5.23
N ASN A 114 6.50 11.53 -4.26
CA ASN A 114 6.19 11.63 -2.85
C ASN A 114 7.49 11.82 -2.03
N ASP A 115 7.85 13.08 -1.77
CA ASP A 115 9.09 13.49 -1.10
C ASP A 115 8.94 13.63 0.42
N ARG A 116 7.71 13.69 0.94
CA ARG A 116 7.40 13.87 2.36
C ARG A 116 6.04 13.30 2.74
N ILE A 117 5.90 12.91 4.00
CA ILE A 117 4.62 12.50 4.59
C ILE A 117 3.83 13.77 4.92
N LYS A 118 2.69 13.97 4.23
CA LYS A 118 1.90 15.23 4.27
C LYS A 118 0.41 15.01 4.42
N LEU A 119 -0.07 13.78 4.15
CA LEU A 119 -1.49 13.46 4.15
C LEU A 119 -2.01 13.14 5.56
N THR A 120 -3.29 12.81 5.69
CA THR A 120 -3.98 12.53 6.95
C THR A 120 -4.67 11.17 6.92
N GLY A 121 -5.05 10.65 8.09
CA GLY A 121 -5.78 9.39 8.21
C GLY A 121 -5.07 8.21 7.54
N ALA A 122 -5.83 7.39 6.82
CA ALA A 122 -5.28 6.22 6.14
C ALA A 122 -4.26 6.56 5.04
N ASN A 123 -4.42 7.72 4.36
CA ASN A 123 -3.45 8.14 3.35
C ASN A 123 -2.08 8.43 3.98
N ARG A 124 -2.05 9.05 5.18
CA ARG A 124 -0.80 9.26 5.93
C ARG A 124 -0.12 7.95 6.27
N LEU A 125 -0.90 6.94 6.67
CA LEU A 125 -0.32 5.63 6.94
C LEU A 125 0.27 5.00 5.68
N TRP A 126 -0.42 5.06 4.53
CA TRP A 126 0.14 4.56 3.27
C TRP A 126 1.44 5.28 2.88
N GLU A 127 1.52 6.60 3.02
CA GLU A 127 2.77 7.33 2.83
C GLU A 127 3.86 6.81 3.78
N SER A 128 3.52 6.62 5.06
CA SER A 128 4.46 6.11 6.06
C SER A 128 4.96 4.71 5.72
N VAL A 129 4.10 3.81 5.25
CA VAL A 129 4.50 2.47 4.77
C VAL A 129 5.48 2.57 3.60
N ILE A 130 5.20 3.44 2.63
CA ILE A 130 6.08 3.67 1.47
C ILE A 130 7.46 4.15 1.94
N PHE A 131 7.51 5.12 2.84
CA PHE A 131 8.76 5.63 3.39
C PHE A 131 9.53 4.59 4.21
N ALA A 132 8.82 3.78 5.01
CA ALA A 132 9.43 2.71 5.79
C ALA A 132 10.09 1.67 4.89
N VAL A 133 9.34 1.13 3.91
CA VAL A 133 9.85 0.08 3.02
C VAL A 133 10.96 0.63 2.13
N ARG A 134 10.81 1.83 1.57
CA ARG A 134 11.89 2.50 0.81
C ARG A 134 13.14 2.68 1.68
N GLY A 135 12.99 3.10 2.93
CA GLY A 135 14.09 3.25 3.88
C GLY A 135 14.81 1.92 4.15
N ILE A 136 14.06 0.84 4.35
CA ILE A 136 14.62 -0.51 4.53
C ILE A 136 15.37 -0.95 3.27
N LEU A 137 14.78 -0.84 2.09
CA LEU A 137 15.37 -1.24 0.81
C LEU A 137 16.68 -0.49 0.49
N LEU A 138 16.77 0.78 0.91
CA LEU A 138 17.94 1.62 0.70
C LEU A 138 18.90 1.70 1.90
N SER A 139 18.56 1.09 3.03
CA SER A 139 19.28 1.26 4.31
C SER A 139 19.35 2.73 4.76
N ASP A 140 18.25 3.48 4.59
CA ASP A 140 18.09 4.88 4.93
C ASP A 140 17.29 5.02 6.24
N ASN A 141 18.02 5.15 7.36
CA ASN A 141 17.42 5.28 8.68
C ASN A 141 16.60 6.57 8.85
N ASP A 142 16.90 7.65 8.15
CA ASP A 142 16.14 8.89 8.27
C ASP A 142 14.76 8.74 7.61
N SER A 143 14.68 8.04 6.48
CA SER A 143 13.39 7.67 5.88
C SER A 143 12.55 6.80 6.82
N ILE A 144 13.19 5.83 7.53
CA ILE A 144 12.51 4.97 8.51
C ILE A 144 12.01 5.81 9.69
N LYS A 145 12.82 6.71 10.27
CA LYS A 145 12.38 7.59 11.36
C LYS A 145 11.19 8.46 10.97
N ASN A 146 11.21 9.03 9.77
CA ASN A 146 10.10 9.81 9.26
C ASN A 146 8.82 8.96 9.14
N ALA A 147 8.94 7.72 8.67
CA ALA A 147 7.83 6.77 8.58
C ALA A 147 7.24 6.45 9.96
N ILE A 148 8.09 6.17 10.96
CA ILE A 148 7.65 5.89 12.33
C ILE A 148 6.91 7.09 12.93
N SER A 149 7.41 8.32 12.72
CA SER A 149 6.70 9.52 13.14
C SER A 149 5.32 9.62 12.47
N GLY A 150 5.23 9.36 11.17
CA GLY A 150 3.95 9.35 10.46
C GLY A 150 2.97 8.27 10.94
N ILE A 151 3.47 7.09 11.33
CA ILE A 151 2.68 6.02 11.97
C ILE A 151 2.18 6.49 13.34
N GLN A 152 3.03 7.09 14.16
CA GLN A 152 2.66 7.60 15.48
C GLN A 152 1.57 8.68 15.40
N ASP A 153 1.63 9.55 14.40
CA ASP A 153 0.65 10.61 14.17
C ASP A 153 -0.77 10.08 13.87
N VAL A 154 -0.90 8.87 13.33
CA VAL A 154 -2.22 8.24 13.09
C VAL A 154 -2.66 7.33 14.24
N MET A 155 -1.76 6.96 15.14
CA MET A 155 -2.06 6.12 16.31
C MET A 155 -2.52 6.95 17.52
N VAL A 156 -3.51 7.82 17.30
CA VAL A 156 -4.08 8.72 18.30
C VAL A 156 -5.61 8.74 18.20
N ILE A 157 -6.26 9.21 19.26
CA ILE A 157 -7.66 9.64 19.19
C ILE A 157 -7.66 11.12 18.83
N THR A 158 -8.34 11.47 17.75
CA THR A 158 -8.48 12.87 17.30
C THR A 158 -9.81 13.46 17.71
N ASP A 159 -9.90 14.79 17.72
CA ASP A 159 -11.11 15.55 17.90
C ASP A 159 -11.49 16.40 16.66
N SER A 160 -10.63 16.33 15.61
CA SER A 160 -10.84 17.07 14.36
C SER A 160 -10.13 16.38 13.18
N GLY A 161 -10.68 16.54 11.96
CA GLY A 161 -10.10 16.03 10.73
C GLY A 161 -10.19 14.51 10.57
N ASP A 162 -9.27 13.94 9.80
CA ASP A 162 -9.23 12.50 9.51
C ASP A 162 -8.64 11.70 10.67
N GLY A 163 -9.26 10.60 11.06
CA GLY A 163 -8.75 9.70 12.10
C GLY A 163 -9.83 9.05 12.96
N PHE A 164 -9.41 8.40 14.04
CA PHE A 164 -10.30 7.76 15.02
C PHE A 164 -10.71 8.75 16.12
N TYR A 165 -12.00 8.83 16.37
CA TYR A 165 -12.62 9.68 17.39
C TYR A 165 -12.96 8.91 18.67
N LYS A 166 -13.18 9.63 19.76
CA LYS A 166 -13.49 9.05 21.09
C LYS A 166 -14.78 8.23 21.10
N ASP A 167 -15.74 8.55 20.24
CA ASP A 167 -17.02 7.83 20.11
C ASP A 167 -16.91 6.55 19.27
N GLY A 168 -15.74 6.27 18.71
CA GLY A 168 -15.48 5.11 17.85
C GLY A 168 -15.67 5.38 16.36
N SER A 169 -16.07 6.58 15.94
CA SER A 169 -16.10 6.89 14.51
C SER A 169 -14.68 7.00 13.95
N PHE A 170 -14.51 6.54 12.71
CA PHE A 170 -13.33 6.86 11.89
C PHE A 170 -13.78 7.78 10.76
N ILE A 171 -13.21 8.96 10.73
CA ILE A 171 -13.51 9.96 9.69
C ILE A 171 -12.39 9.98 8.66
N GLN A 172 -12.77 10.11 7.40
CA GLN A 172 -11.86 10.39 6.29
C GLN A 172 -12.50 11.39 5.34
N HIS A 173 -11.68 12.19 4.64
CA HIS A 173 -12.15 13.30 3.80
C HIS A 173 -12.99 14.31 4.57
N ASP A 174 -12.46 14.75 5.69
CA ASP A 174 -12.95 15.78 6.62
C ASP A 174 -14.23 15.42 7.40
N ASN A 175 -15.20 14.74 6.81
CA ASN A 175 -16.51 14.55 7.44
C ASN A 175 -17.24 13.25 7.07
N ILE A 176 -16.57 12.27 6.45
CA ILE A 176 -17.24 11.06 6.01
C ILE A 176 -16.92 9.91 6.97
N PRO A 177 -17.94 9.26 7.61
CA PRO A 177 -17.73 8.04 8.38
C PRO A 177 -17.22 6.91 7.48
N TYR A 178 -16.04 6.39 7.80
CA TYR A 178 -15.32 5.48 6.92
C TYR A 178 -14.60 4.36 7.68
N ASN A 179 -15.14 3.92 8.82
CA ASN A 179 -14.56 2.85 9.64
C ASN A 179 -14.20 1.61 8.81
N CYS A 180 -15.14 1.14 8.00
CA CYS A 180 -15.00 -0.11 7.27
C CYS A 180 -14.47 0.04 5.82
N GLY A 181 -14.03 1.23 5.46
CA GLY A 181 -13.30 1.52 4.24
C GLY A 181 -11.86 1.95 4.55
N TYR A 182 -11.63 3.25 4.70
CA TYR A 182 -10.31 3.80 5.00
C TYR A 182 -9.78 3.36 6.38
N GLY A 183 -10.65 3.31 7.41
CA GLY A 183 -10.26 2.82 8.74
C GLY A 183 -9.77 1.37 8.70
N ARG A 184 -10.49 0.48 7.98
CA ARG A 184 -10.05 -0.89 7.72
C ARG A 184 -8.69 -0.93 7.03
N SER A 185 -8.53 -0.13 5.95
CA SER A 185 -7.26 -0.08 5.22
C SER A 185 -6.12 0.40 6.12
N LEU A 186 -6.39 1.32 7.05
CA LEU A 186 -5.40 1.76 8.03
C LEU A 186 -4.94 0.60 8.91
N ILE A 187 -5.85 -0.17 9.50
CA ILE A 187 -5.46 -1.32 10.34
C ILE A 187 -4.71 -2.38 9.52
N GLN A 188 -5.16 -2.67 8.31
CA GLN A 188 -4.54 -3.65 7.43
C GLN A 188 -3.07 -3.34 7.15
N GLU A 189 -2.73 -2.08 6.94
CA GLU A 189 -1.35 -1.65 6.67
C GLU A 189 -0.54 -1.42 7.96
N LEU A 190 -1.20 -1.06 9.06
CA LEU A 190 -0.55 -0.82 10.34
C LEU A 190 0.00 -2.11 10.96
N ALA A 191 -0.78 -3.19 10.93
CA ALA A 191 -0.42 -4.44 11.59
C ALA A 191 0.94 -5.02 11.11
N PRO A 192 1.23 -5.11 9.79
CA PRO A 192 2.55 -5.51 9.32
C PRO A 192 3.67 -4.59 9.78
N MET A 193 3.44 -3.28 9.82
CA MET A 193 4.47 -2.32 10.28
C MET A 193 4.80 -2.51 11.74
N LEU A 194 3.81 -2.69 12.61
CA LEU A 194 4.03 -2.98 14.03
C LEU A 194 4.81 -4.28 14.21
N TYR A 195 4.51 -5.31 13.42
CA TYR A 195 5.22 -6.58 13.47
C TYR A 195 6.69 -6.47 13.01
N ILE A 196 6.95 -5.76 11.89
CA ILE A 196 8.29 -5.60 11.33
C ILE A 196 9.20 -4.82 12.28
N PHE A 197 8.66 -3.79 12.95
CA PHE A 197 9.45 -2.94 13.85
C PHE A 197 9.45 -3.41 15.31
N LYS A 198 8.74 -4.50 15.63
CA LYS A 198 8.76 -5.09 16.98
C LYS A 198 10.18 -5.47 17.39
N ASP A 199 10.52 -5.24 18.65
CA ASP A 199 11.82 -5.52 19.24
C ASP A 199 13.01 -4.75 18.59
N THR A 200 12.72 -3.68 17.84
CA THR A 200 13.72 -2.77 17.27
C THR A 200 13.70 -1.40 17.98
N GLU A 201 14.67 -0.55 17.67
CA GLU A 201 14.67 0.86 18.12
C GLU A 201 13.47 1.67 17.59
N PHE A 202 12.77 1.18 16.57
CA PHE A 202 11.62 1.79 15.92
C PHE A 202 10.27 1.25 16.43
N GLU A 203 10.27 0.43 17.46
CA GLU A 203 9.07 -0.17 18.01
C GLU A 203 8.07 0.88 18.52
N ASN A 204 6.82 0.79 18.07
CA ASN A 204 5.75 1.58 18.63
C ASN A 204 5.12 0.84 19.82
N LYS A 205 5.21 1.44 21.01
CA LYS A 205 4.70 0.85 22.26
C LYS A 205 3.25 1.20 22.57
N ASN A 206 2.62 2.11 21.83
CA ASN A 206 1.22 2.52 22.03
C ASN A 206 0.24 1.60 21.29
N THR A 207 0.38 0.29 21.44
CA THR A 207 -0.45 -0.69 20.71
C THR A 207 -1.82 -0.94 21.35
N ASP A 208 -2.01 -0.57 22.62
CA ASP A 208 -3.29 -0.74 23.34
C ASP A 208 -4.44 0.06 22.70
N ILE A 209 -4.12 1.13 21.98
CA ILE A 209 -5.10 1.92 21.24
C ILE A 209 -5.83 1.08 20.18
N ILE A 210 -5.17 0.07 19.61
CA ILE A 210 -5.76 -0.82 18.59
C ILE A 210 -6.92 -1.61 19.18
N ASN A 211 -6.78 -2.10 20.39
CA ASN A 211 -7.87 -2.80 21.10
C ASN A 211 -9.09 -1.88 21.26
N THR A 212 -8.84 -0.62 21.62
CA THR A 212 -9.90 0.40 21.72
C THR A 212 -10.58 0.62 20.36
N TRP A 213 -9.82 0.68 19.26
CA TRP A 213 -10.39 0.82 17.92
C TRP A 213 -11.22 -0.39 17.53
N ILE A 214 -10.73 -1.62 17.77
CA ILE A 214 -11.48 -2.83 17.46
C ILE A 214 -12.81 -2.83 18.21
N GLU A 215 -12.80 -2.59 19.51
CA GLU A 215 -13.99 -2.63 20.35
C GLU A 215 -15.01 -1.53 20.02
N LYS A 216 -14.56 -0.31 19.76
CA LYS A 216 -15.45 0.83 19.56
C LYS A 216 -15.76 1.15 18.11
N SER A 217 -14.79 0.92 17.21
CA SER A 217 -14.87 1.40 15.83
C SER A 217 -15.24 0.31 14.84
N TYR A 218 -15.18 -0.97 15.22
CA TYR A 218 -15.45 -2.08 14.30
C TYR A 218 -16.51 -3.04 14.82
N LEU A 219 -16.35 -3.62 16.01
CA LEU A 219 -17.29 -4.63 16.54
C LEU A 219 -18.76 -4.17 16.54
N PRO A 220 -19.10 -2.91 16.88
CA PRO A 220 -20.49 -2.44 16.84
C PRO A 220 -21.09 -2.38 15.44
N PHE A 221 -20.27 -2.35 14.39
CA PHE A 221 -20.68 -2.19 12.99
C PHE A 221 -20.59 -3.48 12.19
N ILE A 222 -20.24 -4.59 12.82
CA ILE A 222 -20.17 -5.92 12.17
C ILE A 222 -21.40 -6.72 12.56
N TYR A 223 -22.18 -7.12 11.58
CA TYR A 223 -23.33 -7.98 11.75
C TYR A 223 -23.33 -9.11 10.72
N ASN A 224 -23.45 -10.34 11.19
CA ASN A 224 -23.49 -11.55 10.35
C ASN A 224 -22.32 -11.63 9.33
N GLY A 225 -21.10 -11.30 9.80
CA GLY A 225 -19.88 -11.33 8.98
C GLY A 225 -19.73 -10.18 7.99
N ARG A 226 -20.56 -9.14 8.07
CA ARG A 226 -20.54 -7.99 7.18
C ARG A 226 -20.56 -6.68 7.95
N THR A 227 -19.99 -5.65 7.34
CA THR A 227 -20.03 -4.30 7.92
C THR A 227 -21.28 -3.55 7.48
N MET A 228 -21.79 -2.71 8.36
CA MET A 228 -22.95 -1.86 8.09
C MET A 228 -22.61 -0.76 7.05
N ASP A 229 -23.54 -0.43 6.19
CA ASP A 229 -23.34 0.55 5.10
C ASP A 229 -23.02 1.96 5.59
N MET A 230 -23.54 2.35 6.75
CA MET A 230 -23.35 3.71 7.31
C MET A 230 -21.90 4.08 7.60
N VAL A 231 -21.00 3.10 7.70
CA VAL A 231 -19.58 3.30 7.99
C VAL A 231 -18.66 2.93 6.83
N ARG A 232 -19.21 2.83 5.63
CA ARG A 232 -18.47 2.51 4.39
C ARG A 232 -18.16 3.73 3.53
N GLY A 233 -18.64 4.90 3.91
CA GLY A 233 -18.48 6.14 3.15
C GLY A 233 -18.94 5.98 1.70
N ARG A 234 -18.20 6.53 0.75
CA ARG A 234 -18.55 6.44 -0.70
C ARG A 234 -18.41 5.03 -1.30
N GLU A 235 -17.88 4.06 -0.55
CA GLU A 235 -17.77 2.67 -1.04
C GLU A 235 -19.13 1.96 -1.14
N ILE A 236 -20.17 2.49 -0.49
CA ILE A 236 -21.54 2.01 -0.64
C ILE A 236 -22.02 2.01 -2.10
N SER A 237 -21.49 2.92 -2.93
CA SER A 237 -21.85 3.02 -4.36
C SER A 237 -21.06 2.08 -5.28
N ARG A 238 -20.10 1.32 -4.74
CA ARG A 238 -19.27 0.41 -5.54
C ARG A 238 -19.99 -0.91 -5.77
N TYR A 239 -19.89 -1.44 -6.99
CA TYR A 239 -20.54 -2.67 -7.40
C TYR A 239 -20.10 -3.91 -6.59
N TYR A 240 -18.85 -3.99 -6.22
CA TYR A 240 -18.33 -5.08 -5.39
C TYR A 240 -18.27 -4.66 -3.92
N GLU A 241 -18.74 -5.53 -3.05
CA GLU A 241 -18.69 -5.29 -1.62
C GLU A 241 -17.31 -5.53 -1.05
N GLN A 242 -16.85 -4.60 -0.23
CA GLN A 242 -15.65 -4.75 0.60
C GLN A 242 -15.99 -5.11 2.06
N SER A 243 -17.28 -5.28 2.37
CA SER A 243 -17.76 -5.53 3.73
C SER A 243 -17.21 -6.82 4.31
N ASP A 244 -17.14 -7.89 3.52
CA ASP A 244 -16.64 -9.19 3.97
C ASP A 244 -15.13 -9.14 4.24
N LEU A 245 -14.38 -8.37 3.47
CA LEU A 245 -12.94 -8.16 3.68
C LEU A 245 -12.65 -7.40 4.98
N ALA A 246 -13.52 -6.45 5.37
CA ALA A 246 -13.34 -5.73 6.62
C ALA A 246 -13.37 -6.69 7.81
N CYS A 247 -14.31 -7.63 7.86
CA CYS A 247 -14.38 -8.61 8.94
C CYS A 247 -13.19 -9.59 8.98
N THR A 248 -12.54 -9.82 7.84
CA THR A 248 -11.37 -10.70 7.76
C THR A 248 -10.11 -10.03 8.29
N HIS A 249 -10.02 -8.70 8.21
CA HIS A 249 -8.83 -7.93 8.59
C HIS A 249 -8.90 -7.33 10.01
N ILE A 250 -10.02 -7.44 10.69
CA ILE A 250 -10.26 -7.02 12.07
C ILE A 250 -10.21 -8.22 13.03
#